data_508161a471e66809b7ff41daee75d83a
#
_entry.id   508161a471e66809b7ff41daee75d83a
#
_cell.length_a   1.000
_cell.length_b   1.000
_cell.length_c   1.000
_cell.angle_alpha   90.00
_cell.angle_beta   90.00
_cell.angle_gamma   90.00
#
_symmetry.space_group_name_H-M   'P 1'
#
loop_
_entity.id
_entity.type
_entity.pdbx_description
1 polymer ?
#
loop_
_entity_poly.entity_id
_entity_poly.type
_entity_poly.pdbx_seq_one_letter_code
_entity_poly.pdbx_strand_id
1 'polypeptide(L)'
;MKSENNHRKFPILLGAIALAVLAGCGSDEPEPQEAVAVRAPAPAISQIALQDMAACADDLAPVLSDAGTYRRSIRTAMESTQVYFDQGLRLTYSYYFPEAIASFNAALCFEPGNPMILWGKALASGPNPNSRYGAAPDDPMGTGRNAINAAMAARNTRPEAEQGLIEALAPLFDTDTYPDTAARTQAFIDAAETNYANNPDDLEAAFLVAHGIMMSTPWTYYDQDDGSAMPGVERALEVMETGMEQNPAHPGLTHLHIHLLEASLEPGRAEDSADRLESLTPMAGHMVHMPGHIYMRLGRYQDAINTNQRSLSADDEVVAAWGNRALPRTGTDSLSATNHGGHATMFIHWAGILQGNSERALAISGPMAAMADPEALAEGRGLRNLVAHWMTLRAFGQFDELLALENPAPDQPYLAGMLNYMHGSAYLNQDDIDAAQAEYDNLQELRNEPVLDRQRAAVNTTADMLAVASYALAGEIASARGNYDEAIQAFRQAVALQDALRYMEPPDWLQSMRLFLGQAHLDAGEYNQAINVFERDLILLQENGWALYGLTEALEQLGETEEADLARQRLLMAWKDADVILTDRAHF
;
A
#
# COMPACT_ATOMS: atom_id res chain seq x y z
N MET A 1 39.73 -39.73 13.25
CA MET A 1 40.26 -38.64 12.44
C MET A 1 39.23 -37.54 12.58
N LYS A 2 39.55 -36.51 13.36
CA LYS A 2 38.66 -35.36 13.61
C LYS A 2 38.81 -34.42 12.39
N SER A 3 37.73 -34.13 11.69
CA SER A 3 37.70 -33.06 10.69
C SER A 3 37.44 -31.75 11.43
N GLU A 4 38.40 -30.86 11.37
CA GLU A 4 38.26 -29.49 11.86
C GLU A 4 37.39 -28.71 10.87
N ASN A 5 36.19 -28.33 11.30
CA ASN A 5 35.34 -27.39 10.62
C ASN A 5 35.93 -25.97 10.73
N ASN A 6 36.44 -25.48 9.65
CA ASN A 6 36.97 -24.12 9.52
C ASN A 6 35.78 -23.15 9.33
N HIS A 7 35.28 -22.57 10.38
CA HIS A 7 34.33 -21.45 10.31
C HIS A 7 35.06 -20.21 9.79
N ARG A 8 34.86 -19.89 8.54
CA ARG A 8 35.30 -18.61 7.97
C ARG A 8 34.30 -17.53 8.36
N LYS A 9 34.59 -16.80 9.42
CA LYS A 9 33.93 -15.52 9.70
C LYS A 9 34.53 -14.47 8.74
N PHE A 10 33.72 -13.94 7.85
CA PHE A 10 34.08 -12.74 7.08
C PHE A 10 33.71 -11.51 7.91
N PRO A 11 34.67 -10.76 8.44
CA PRO A 11 34.39 -9.47 9.04
C PRO A 11 34.15 -8.48 7.90
N ILE A 12 33.01 -7.79 7.88
CA ILE A 12 32.86 -6.56 7.12
C ILE A 12 33.87 -5.57 7.69
N LEU A 13 35.02 -5.47 7.03
CA LEU A 13 36.02 -4.46 7.34
C LEU A 13 35.47 -3.11 6.86
N LEU A 14 34.92 -2.32 7.77
CA LEU A 14 34.74 -0.88 7.57
C LEU A 14 36.13 -0.27 7.39
N GLY A 15 36.63 -0.27 6.16
CA GLY A 15 37.82 0.45 5.76
C GLY A 15 37.50 1.94 5.79
N ALA A 16 37.92 2.61 6.87
CA ALA A 16 38.01 4.06 6.89
C ALA A 16 39.02 4.49 5.81
N ILE A 17 38.52 4.92 4.65
CA ILE A 17 39.36 5.59 3.66
C ILE A 17 39.66 6.98 4.19
N ALA A 18 40.85 7.15 4.74
CA ALA A 18 41.41 8.47 5.05
C ALA A 18 41.69 9.19 3.73
N LEU A 19 40.82 10.12 3.33
CA LEU A 19 41.08 11.06 2.25
C LEU A 19 42.21 12.00 2.70
N ALA A 20 43.36 11.85 2.09
CA ALA A 20 44.41 12.87 2.18
C ALA A 20 43.96 14.12 1.40
N VAL A 21 43.60 15.17 2.12
CA VAL A 21 43.31 16.47 1.53
C VAL A 21 44.65 17.13 1.14
N LEU A 22 44.96 17.14 -0.15
CA LEU A 22 45.93 18.05 -0.71
C LEU A 22 45.28 19.43 -0.83
N ALA A 23 45.78 20.38 -0.05
CA ALA A 23 45.36 21.77 -0.10
C ALA A 23 45.78 22.38 -1.45
N GLY A 24 44.79 22.61 -2.31
CA GLY A 24 44.86 23.51 -3.45
C GLY A 24 43.97 24.71 -3.19
N CYS A 25 44.54 25.89 -3.00
CA CYS A 25 43.81 27.14 -2.94
C CYS A 25 43.20 27.45 -4.31
N GLY A 26 41.91 27.23 -4.43
CA GLY A 26 41.05 27.76 -5.49
C GLY A 26 39.80 28.32 -4.80
N SER A 27 39.60 29.63 -4.95
CA SER A 27 38.41 30.34 -4.48
C SER A 27 37.25 30.06 -5.42
N ASP A 28 36.51 28.99 -5.16
CA ASP A 28 35.18 28.78 -5.75
C ASP A 28 34.15 29.05 -4.64
N GLU A 29 33.38 30.12 -4.84
CA GLU A 29 32.18 30.38 -4.05
C GLU A 29 31.21 29.18 -4.19
N PRO A 30 30.60 28.70 -3.11
CA PRO A 30 29.59 27.65 -3.23
C PRO A 30 28.42 28.20 -4.06
N GLU A 31 28.01 27.45 -5.09
CA GLU A 31 26.77 27.71 -5.80
C GLU A 31 25.63 27.80 -4.76
N PRO A 32 24.72 28.76 -4.91
CA PRO A 32 23.59 28.86 -3.98
C PRO A 32 22.76 27.58 -4.11
N GLN A 33 22.64 26.84 -3.02
CA GLN A 33 21.61 25.82 -2.86
C GLN A 33 20.30 26.48 -3.27
N GLU A 34 19.62 25.93 -4.27
CA GLU A 34 18.25 26.34 -4.59
C GLU A 34 17.44 26.33 -3.30
N ALA A 35 16.99 27.52 -2.91
CA ALA A 35 16.13 27.68 -1.76
C ALA A 35 14.89 26.82 -2.02
N VAL A 36 14.67 25.83 -1.15
CA VAL A 36 13.38 25.12 -1.07
C VAL A 36 12.31 26.20 -1.14
N ALA A 37 11.53 26.20 -2.22
CA ALA A 37 10.50 27.21 -2.45
C ALA A 37 9.59 27.24 -1.20
N VAL A 38 9.66 28.32 -0.46
CA VAL A 38 8.74 28.56 0.64
C VAL A 38 7.35 28.56 0.05
N ARG A 39 6.60 27.53 0.38
CA ARG A 39 5.23 27.30 -0.09
C ARG A 39 4.42 28.57 0.18
N ALA A 40 3.75 29.08 -0.84
CA ALA A 40 2.81 30.18 -0.66
C ALA A 40 1.73 29.73 0.33
N PRO A 41 1.39 30.52 1.36
CA PRO A 41 0.32 30.17 2.27
C PRO A 41 -0.97 29.93 1.48
N ALA A 42 -1.75 28.92 1.90
CA ALA A 42 -3.08 28.69 1.33
C ALA A 42 -3.88 30.00 1.31
N PRO A 43 -4.71 30.24 0.28
CA PRO A 43 -5.46 31.49 0.19
C PRO A 43 -6.29 31.67 1.48
N ALA A 44 -6.07 32.76 2.17
CA ALA A 44 -6.83 33.10 3.39
C ALA A 44 -8.32 33.13 3.04
N ILE A 45 -9.15 32.45 3.84
CA ILE A 45 -10.61 32.54 3.74
C ILE A 45 -10.98 34.01 3.84
N SER A 46 -11.77 34.51 2.89
CA SER A 46 -12.18 35.92 2.90
C SER A 46 -13.03 36.21 4.15
N GLN A 47 -13.00 37.46 4.61
CA GLN A 47 -13.87 37.90 5.73
C GLN A 47 -15.37 37.74 5.38
N ILE A 48 -15.71 37.79 4.10
CA ILE A 48 -17.09 37.60 3.61
C ILE A 48 -17.50 36.13 3.82
N ALA A 49 -16.66 35.17 3.43
CA ALA A 49 -16.91 33.74 3.66
C ALA A 49 -17.09 33.43 5.15
N LEU A 50 -16.29 34.05 6.05
CA LEU A 50 -16.44 33.89 7.49
C LEU A 50 -17.75 34.46 8.04
N GLN A 51 -18.27 35.56 7.48
CA GLN A 51 -19.55 36.14 7.88
C GLN A 51 -20.74 35.26 7.43
N ASP A 52 -20.67 34.71 6.23
CA ASP A 52 -21.68 33.77 5.72
C ASP A 52 -21.70 32.49 6.55
N MET A 53 -20.55 31.99 6.97
CA MET A 53 -20.43 30.80 7.84
C MET A 53 -21.12 31.00 9.19
N ALA A 54 -21.10 32.20 9.75
CA ALA A 54 -21.76 32.51 11.03
C ALA A 54 -23.29 32.43 10.94
N ALA A 55 -23.86 32.45 9.75
CA ALA A 55 -25.30 32.33 9.52
C ALA A 55 -25.79 30.88 9.41
N CYS A 56 -24.88 29.93 9.26
CA CYS A 56 -25.16 28.51 9.20
C CYS A 56 -24.96 27.83 10.58
N ALA A 57 -25.51 26.63 10.79
CA ALA A 57 -25.55 25.98 12.09
C ALA A 57 -24.20 25.86 12.81
N ASP A 58 -24.21 25.85 14.14
CA ASP A 58 -23.04 25.85 15.04
C ASP A 58 -22.11 24.63 14.88
N ASP A 59 -22.45 23.62 14.05
CA ASP A 59 -21.74 22.34 13.91
C ASP A 59 -21.27 22.08 12.46
N LEU A 60 -20.75 23.13 11.78
CA LEU A 60 -20.17 22.99 10.46
C LEU A 60 -18.84 22.23 10.48
N ALA A 61 -18.53 21.52 9.37
CA ALA A 61 -17.20 20.98 9.14
C ALA A 61 -16.14 22.07 9.30
N PRO A 62 -14.99 21.80 9.94
CA PRO A 62 -13.91 22.79 10.00
C PRO A 62 -13.38 23.07 8.60
N VAL A 63 -12.97 24.29 8.32
CA VAL A 63 -12.21 24.59 7.10
C VAL A 63 -10.75 24.21 7.36
N LEU A 64 -10.28 23.23 6.59
CA LEU A 64 -8.92 22.72 6.71
C LEU A 64 -7.96 23.59 5.88
N SER A 65 -7.00 24.25 6.53
CA SER A 65 -6.12 25.24 5.91
C SER A 65 -5.18 24.63 4.87
N ASP A 66 -4.80 23.37 5.05
CA ASP A 66 -3.84 22.65 4.20
C ASP A 66 -4.43 21.44 3.44
N ALA A 67 -5.74 21.44 3.23
CA ALA A 67 -6.39 20.40 2.40
C ALA A 67 -6.04 20.49 0.90
N GLY A 68 -5.03 21.27 0.52
CA GLY A 68 -4.58 21.48 -0.84
C GLY A 68 -5.22 22.71 -1.52
N THR A 69 -4.81 22.94 -2.76
CA THR A 69 -5.21 24.15 -3.53
C THR A 69 -6.07 23.85 -4.74
N TYR A 70 -6.30 22.57 -5.06
CA TYR A 70 -7.13 22.21 -6.20
C TYR A 70 -8.52 22.78 -6.06
N ARG A 71 -9.01 23.36 -7.15
CA ARG A 71 -10.32 24.01 -7.21
C ARG A 71 -11.03 23.64 -8.51
N ARG A 72 -12.27 23.22 -8.37
CA ARG A 72 -13.22 23.17 -9.46
C ARG A 72 -14.29 24.26 -9.27
N SER A 73 -14.31 25.25 -10.16
CA SER A 73 -15.35 26.27 -10.13
C SER A 73 -16.71 25.66 -10.46
N ILE A 74 -17.69 25.89 -9.59
CA ILE A 74 -19.09 25.54 -9.84
C ILE A 74 -19.94 26.79 -9.91
N ARG A 75 -21.11 26.69 -10.53
CA ARG A 75 -22.02 27.82 -10.58
C ARG A 75 -22.65 28.04 -9.20
N THR A 76 -22.10 28.99 -8.44
CA THR A 76 -22.60 29.45 -7.14
C THR A 76 -22.46 30.96 -7.00
N ALA A 77 -23.32 31.58 -6.19
CA ALA A 77 -23.22 33.01 -5.84
C ALA A 77 -22.45 33.24 -4.51
N MET A 78 -22.15 32.17 -3.76
CA MET A 78 -21.59 32.27 -2.43
C MET A 78 -20.18 31.67 -2.37
N GLU A 79 -19.21 32.45 -1.89
CA GLU A 79 -17.83 31.99 -1.73
C GLU A 79 -17.72 30.84 -0.73
N SER A 80 -18.49 30.87 0.37
CA SER A 80 -18.55 29.80 1.36
C SER A 80 -18.96 28.47 0.74
N THR A 81 -19.93 28.48 -0.17
CA THR A 81 -20.34 27.29 -0.92
C THR A 81 -19.17 26.72 -1.71
N GLN A 82 -18.42 27.57 -2.43
CA GLN A 82 -17.28 27.12 -3.23
C GLN A 82 -16.15 26.57 -2.34
N VAL A 83 -15.86 27.22 -1.20
CA VAL A 83 -14.82 26.77 -0.27
C VAL A 83 -15.10 25.36 0.24
N TYR A 84 -16.32 25.11 0.72
CA TYR A 84 -16.68 23.78 1.23
C TYR A 84 -16.85 22.75 0.12
N PHE A 85 -17.29 23.14 -1.07
CA PHE A 85 -17.32 22.26 -2.24
C PHE A 85 -15.90 21.79 -2.62
N ASP A 86 -14.97 22.74 -2.75
CA ASP A 86 -13.58 22.43 -3.10
C ASP A 86 -12.90 21.54 -2.02
N GLN A 87 -13.18 21.82 -0.73
CA GLN A 87 -12.69 20.96 0.35
C GLN A 87 -13.30 19.56 0.28
N GLY A 88 -14.62 19.45 0.10
CA GLY A 88 -15.29 18.16 -0.06
C GLY A 88 -14.75 17.36 -1.22
N LEU A 89 -14.47 18.02 -2.36
CA LEU A 89 -13.91 17.36 -3.54
C LEU A 89 -12.48 16.85 -3.29
N ARG A 90 -11.60 17.67 -2.72
CA ARG A 90 -10.24 17.25 -2.35
C ARG A 90 -10.23 16.08 -1.36
N LEU A 91 -11.10 16.11 -0.35
CA LEU A 91 -11.25 15.01 0.61
C LEU A 91 -11.85 13.75 -0.03
N THR A 92 -12.74 13.90 -1.03
CA THR A 92 -13.22 12.77 -1.84
C THR A 92 -12.07 12.09 -2.59
N TYR A 93 -11.20 12.88 -3.23
CA TYR A 93 -10.01 12.36 -3.90
C TYR A 93 -8.98 11.77 -2.93
N SER A 94 -9.02 12.18 -1.67
CA SER A 94 -8.17 11.64 -0.60
C SER A 94 -8.77 10.42 0.10
N TYR A 95 -9.94 9.96 -0.34
CA TYR A 95 -10.71 8.87 0.28
C TYR A 95 -11.16 9.12 1.73
N TYR A 96 -11.06 10.37 2.21
CA TYR A 96 -11.62 10.79 3.49
C TYR A 96 -13.10 11.13 3.33
N PHE A 97 -13.88 10.08 3.04
CA PHE A 97 -15.28 10.22 2.66
C PHE A 97 -16.19 10.79 3.77
N PRO A 98 -16.04 10.43 5.06
CA PRO A 98 -16.82 11.06 6.12
C PRO A 98 -16.62 12.57 6.18
N GLU A 99 -15.37 13.02 6.12
CA GLU A 99 -14.97 14.41 6.14
C GLU A 99 -15.43 15.15 4.86
N ALA A 100 -15.37 14.46 3.72
CA ALA A 100 -15.87 14.98 2.45
C ALA A 100 -17.38 15.23 2.50
N ILE A 101 -18.16 14.24 2.95
CA ILE A 101 -19.62 14.36 3.09
C ILE A 101 -19.99 15.49 4.07
N ALA A 102 -19.26 15.61 5.19
CA ALA A 102 -19.48 16.71 6.12
C ALA A 102 -19.20 18.09 5.47
N SER A 103 -18.18 18.19 4.62
CA SER A 103 -17.86 19.40 3.87
C SER A 103 -18.96 19.73 2.86
N PHE A 104 -19.47 18.74 2.11
CA PHE A 104 -20.61 18.93 1.22
C PHE A 104 -21.91 19.29 1.96
N ASN A 105 -22.14 18.72 3.15
CA ASN A 105 -23.27 19.11 4.00
C ASN A 105 -23.14 20.58 4.44
N ALA A 106 -21.93 21.03 4.78
CA ALA A 106 -21.67 22.42 5.09
C ALA A 106 -21.94 23.33 3.87
N ALA A 107 -21.50 22.95 2.67
CA ALA A 107 -21.82 23.67 1.43
C ALA A 107 -23.33 23.76 1.17
N LEU A 108 -24.09 22.67 1.41
CA LEU A 108 -25.55 22.63 1.27
C LEU A 108 -26.27 23.51 2.30
N CYS A 109 -25.64 23.81 3.44
CA CYS A 109 -26.18 24.74 4.41
C CYS A 109 -26.31 26.16 3.81
N PHE A 110 -25.31 26.58 3.04
CA PHE A 110 -25.31 27.91 2.39
C PHE A 110 -26.14 27.95 1.11
N GLU A 111 -26.12 26.88 0.31
CA GLU A 111 -26.89 26.80 -0.94
C GLU A 111 -27.64 25.46 -1.05
N PRO A 112 -28.77 25.34 -0.34
CA PRO A 112 -29.58 24.13 -0.34
C PRO A 112 -30.03 23.75 -1.77
N GLY A 113 -29.80 22.49 -2.13
CA GLY A 113 -30.23 21.95 -3.42
C GLY A 113 -29.34 22.31 -4.62
N ASN A 114 -28.15 22.89 -4.42
CA ASN A 114 -27.20 23.07 -5.50
C ASN A 114 -26.79 21.71 -6.09
N PRO A 115 -27.07 21.45 -7.42
CA PRO A 115 -26.86 20.15 -8.02
C PRO A 115 -25.42 19.66 -7.99
N MET A 116 -24.42 20.55 -8.09
CA MET A 116 -23.01 20.14 -8.06
C MET A 116 -22.55 19.74 -6.66
N ILE A 117 -23.07 20.37 -5.62
CA ILE A 117 -22.78 19.95 -4.24
C ILE A 117 -23.40 18.57 -3.98
N LEU A 118 -24.63 18.35 -4.47
CA LEU A 118 -25.32 17.05 -4.38
C LEU A 118 -24.59 15.97 -5.18
N TRP A 119 -24.04 16.31 -6.35
CA TRP A 119 -23.17 15.44 -7.15
C TRP A 119 -21.92 15.06 -6.36
N GLY A 120 -21.19 16.02 -5.80
CA GLY A 120 -20.00 15.74 -4.99
C GLY A 120 -20.31 14.86 -3.76
N LYS A 121 -21.43 15.16 -3.07
CA LYS A 121 -21.91 14.33 -1.96
C LYS A 121 -22.26 12.90 -2.42
N ALA A 122 -22.87 12.74 -3.60
CA ALA A 122 -23.14 11.42 -4.16
C ALA A 122 -21.83 10.66 -4.47
N LEU A 123 -20.87 11.33 -5.12
CA LEU A 123 -19.56 10.74 -5.41
C LEU A 123 -18.86 10.26 -4.14
N ALA A 124 -18.83 11.08 -3.10
CA ALA A 124 -18.22 10.72 -1.80
C ALA A 124 -18.99 9.62 -1.03
N SER A 125 -20.28 9.41 -1.34
CA SER A 125 -21.11 8.38 -0.69
C SER A 125 -21.19 7.09 -1.50
N GLY A 126 -20.59 7.07 -2.69
CA GLY A 126 -20.67 5.95 -3.62
C GLY A 126 -19.54 4.94 -3.46
N PRO A 127 -19.60 3.89 -4.29
CA PRO A 127 -18.50 2.98 -4.46
C PRO A 127 -17.25 3.68 -4.97
N ASN A 128 -16.11 3.14 -4.58
CA ASN A 128 -14.80 3.62 -5.05
C ASN A 128 -13.83 2.43 -5.17
N PRO A 129 -12.71 2.57 -5.89
CA PRO A 129 -11.77 1.46 -6.11
C PRO A 129 -11.23 0.83 -4.83
N ASN A 130 -11.19 1.58 -3.72
CA ASN A 130 -10.68 1.11 -2.44
C ASN A 130 -11.79 0.63 -1.47
N SER A 131 -13.06 0.77 -1.84
CA SER A 131 -14.15 0.38 -0.97
C SER A 131 -14.46 -1.11 -1.07
N ARG A 132 -14.59 -1.73 0.11
CA ARG A 132 -15.11 -3.08 0.24
C ARG A 132 -16.59 -3.01 0.58
N TYR A 133 -17.45 -3.35 -0.39
CA TYR A 133 -18.87 -3.49 -0.14
C TYR A 133 -19.12 -4.79 0.63
N GLY A 134 -19.18 -4.72 1.91
CA GLY A 134 -19.57 -5.84 2.73
C GLY A 134 -20.00 -5.35 4.09
N ALA A 135 -21.25 -5.59 4.45
CA ALA A 135 -21.76 -5.46 5.81
C ALA A 135 -21.81 -4.03 6.41
N ALA A 136 -21.99 -3.00 5.61
CA ALA A 136 -22.46 -1.74 6.18
C ALA A 136 -23.91 -1.91 6.68
N PRO A 137 -24.19 -1.62 7.94
CA PRO A 137 -25.51 -1.88 8.53
C PRO A 137 -26.62 -0.98 7.98
N ASP A 138 -26.29 0.10 7.31
CA ASP A 138 -27.22 1.05 6.69
C ASP A 138 -27.03 1.02 5.17
N ASP A 139 -28.08 1.28 4.39
CA ASP A 139 -28.03 1.29 2.93
C ASP A 139 -26.95 2.30 2.42
N PRO A 140 -25.75 1.85 2.08
CA PRO A 140 -24.65 2.74 1.69
C PRO A 140 -24.95 3.50 0.42
N MET A 141 -25.82 2.95 -0.42
CA MET A 141 -26.27 3.56 -1.64
C MET A 141 -27.35 4.63 -1.40
N GLY A 142 -28.09 4.56 -0.28
CA GLY A 142 -29.24 5.42 -0.03
C GLY A 142 -28.88 6.90 0.05
N THR A 143 -27.81 7.26 0.75
CA THR A 143 -27.34 8.66 0.82
C THR A 143 -26.91 9.17 -0.55
N GLY A 144 -26.10 8.41 -1.28
CA GLY A 144 -25.64 8.77 -2.62
C GLY A 144 -26.79 8.80 -3.62
N ARG A 145 -27.69 7.83 -3.60
CA ARG A 145 -28.89 7.77 -4.45
C ARG A 145 -29.80 8.98 -4.25
N ASN A 146 -30.09 9.35 -3.00
CA ASN A 146 -30.88 10.52 -2.70
C ASN A 146 -30.23 11.79 -3.19
N ALA A 147 -28.92 11.94 -3.02
CA ALA A 147 -28.17 13.10 -3.49
C ALA A 147 -28.17 13.21 -5.02
N ILE A 148 -27.85 12.11 -5.72
CA ILE A 148 -27.79 12.15 -7.19
C ILE A 148 -29.16 12.33 -7.82
N ASN A 149 -30.21 11.74 -7.27
CA ASN A 149 -31.58 11.93 -7.76
C ASN A 149 -32.03 13.40 -7.61
N ALA A 150 -31.67 14.05 -6.50
CA ALA A 150 -31.94 15.47 -6.30
C ALA A 150 -31.11 16.35 -7.28
N ALA A 151 -29.85 16.00 -7.52
CA ALA A 151 -29.02 16.67 -8.53
C ALA A 151 -29.62 16.54 -9.93
N MET A 152 -30.02 15.33 -10.33
CA MET A 152 -30.67 15.04 -11.61
C MET A 152 -31.95 15.84 -11.82
N ALA A 153 -32.78 15.97 -10.78
CA ALA A 153 -34.03 16.74 -10.85
C ALA A 153 -33.79 18.24 -11.14
N ALA A 154 -32.68 18.80 -10.73
CA ALA A 154 -32.34 20.22 -10.87
C ALA A 154 -31.22 20.50 -11.90
N ARG A 155 -30.68 19.48 -12.59
CA ARG A 155 -29.51 19.62 -13.46
C ARG A 155 -29.63 20.65 -14.58
N ASN A 156 -30.84 20.79 -15.16
CA ASN A 156 -31.09 21.76 -16.24
C ASN A 156 -30.87 23.22 -15.83
N THR A 157 -30.62 23.50 -14.57
CA THR A 157 -30.24 24.82 -14.06
C THR A 157 -28.73 25.08 -14.18
N ARG A 158 -27.96 24.12 -14.64
CA ARG A 158 -26.49 24.11 -14.67
C ARG A 158 -25.95 24.29 -16.10
N PRO A 159 -24.67 24.74 -16.26
CA PRO A 159 -23.95 24.64 -17.52
C PRO A 159 -23.88 23.19 -18.04
N GLU A 160 -23.77 23.00 -19.35
CA GLU A 160 -23.74 21.66 -19.97
C GLU A 160 -22.64 20.73 -19.38
N ALA A 161 -21.46 21.26 -19.12
CA ALA A 161 -20.39 20.46 -18.48
C ALA A 161 -20.77 19.94 -17.10
N GLU A 162 -21.45 20.78 -16.26
CA GLU A 162 -21.95 20.34 -14.96
C GLU A 162 -23.10 19.31 -15.09
N GLN A 163 -23.97 19.48 -16.09
CA GLN A 163 -25.04 18.53 -16.41
C GLN A 163 -24.44 17.16 -16.77
N GLY A 164 -23.42 17.17 -17.66
CA GLY A 164 -22.75 15.95 -18.11
C GLY A 164 -22.14 15.14 -16.94
N LEU A 165 -21.53 15.79 -15.97
CA LEU A 165 -20.99 15.11 -14.77
C LEU A 165 -22.09 14.50 -13.90
N ILE A 166 -23.22 15.20 -13.72
CA ILE A 166 -24.36 14.70 -12.94
C ILE A 166 -24.97 13.48 -13.65
N GLU A 167 -25.16 13.56 -14.97
CA GLU A 167 -25.72 12.48 -15.78
C GLU A 167 -24.77 11.26 -15.84
N ALA A 168 -23.46 11.50 -15.90
CA ALA A 168 -22.45 10.45 -15.91
C ALA A 168 -22.44 9.64 -14.61
N LEU A 169 -22.63 10.26 -13.45
CA LEU A 169 -22.59 9.59 -12.15
C LEU A 169 -23.91 8.85 -11.82
N ALA A 170 -25.04 9.26 -12.40
CA ALA A 170 -26.36 8.78 -12.03
C ALA A 170 -26.54 7.24 -12.16
N PRO A 171 -26.06 6.56 -13.22
CA PRO A 171 -26.19 5.11 -13.36
C PRO A 171 -25.59 4.31 -12.21
N LEU A 172 -24.53 4.80 -11.57
CA LEU A 172 -23.88 4.14 -10.45
C LEU A 172 -24.85 3.87 -9.27
N PHE A 173 -25.88 4.67 -9.12
CA PHE A 173 -26.89 4.61 -8.07
C PHE A 173 -28.24 4.06 -8.50
N ASP A 174 -28.43 3.76 -9.77
CA ASP A 174 -29.69 3.26 -10.32
C ASP A 174 -29.81 1.74 -10.15
N THR A 175 -30.17 1.33 -8.94
CA THR A 175 -30.38 -0.08 -8.61
C THR A 175 -31.69 -0.64 -9.16
N ASP A 176 -32.61 0.20 -9.62
CA ASP A 176 -33.88 -0.21 -10.19
C ASP A 176 -33.71 -0.66 -11.64
N THR A 177 -32.97 0.11 -12.44
CA THR A 177 -32.63 -0.24 -13.83
C THR A 177 -31.51 -1.29 -13.89
N TYR A 178 -30.51 -1.18 -13.01
CA TYR A 178 -29.33 -2.04 -12.95
C TYR A 178 -29.19 -2.70 -11.59
N PRO A 179 -29.97 -3.75 -11.26
CA PRO A 179 -29.91 -4.42 -9.97
C PRO A 179 -28.58 -5.16 -9.74
N ASP A 180 -27.96 -5.66 -10.81
CA ASP A 180 -26.65 -6.29 -10.75
C ASP A 180 -25.54 -5.24 -10.68
N THR A 181 -24.55 -5.45 -9.77
CA THR A 181 -23.47 -4.48 -9.51
C THR A 181 -22.53 -4.34 -10.72
N ALA A 182 -22.21 -5.43 -11.42
CA ALA A 182 -21.33 -5.36 -12.58
C ALA A 182 -22.00 -4.61 -13.74
N ALA A 183 -23.30 -4.90 -14.01
CA ALA A 183 -24.09 -4.18 -15.02
C ALA A 183 -24.23 -2.69 -14.68
N ARG A 184 -24.39 -2.36 -13.40
CA ARG A 184 -24.48 -0.98 -12.92
C ARG A 184 -23.15 -0.24 -13.06
N THR A 185 -22.03 -0.87 -12.71
CA THR A 185 -20.70 -0.32 -12.90
C THR A 185 -20.42 -0.08 -14.39
N GLN A 186 -20.79 -1.02 -15.27
CA GLN A 186 -20.62 -0.86 -16.71
C GLN A 186 -21.46 0.31 -17.25
N ALA A 187 -22.73 0.44 -16.83
CA ALA A 187 -23.57 1.56 -17.22
C ALA A 187 -22.99 2.92 -16.76
N PHE A 188 -22.34 2.97 -15.61
CA PHE A 188 -21.62 4.14 -15.13
C PHE A 188 -20.40 4.44 -16.02
N ILE A 189 -19.59 3.44 -16.37
CA ILE A 189 -18.43 3.61 -17.26
C ILE A 189 -18.89 4.14 -18.62
N ASP A 190 -19.94 3.56 -19.22
CA ASP A 190 -20.47 3.97 -20.52
C ASP A 190 -20.95 5.45 -20.50
N ALA A 191 -21.60 5.86 -19.42
CA ALA A 191 -22.04 7.25 -19.24
C ALA A 191 -20.85 8.21 -19.00
N ALA A 192 -19.85 7.79 -18.21
CA ALA A 192 -18.63 8.55 -17.99
C ALA A 192 -17.83 8.74 -19.28
N GLU A 193 -17.66 7.69 -20.10
CA GLU A 193 -17.01 7.76 -21.42
C GLU A 193 -17.77 8.68 -22.37
N THR A 194 -19.10 8.62 -22.37
CA THR A 194 -19.92 9.52 -23.18
C THR A 194 -19.71 10.98 -22.77
N ASN A 195 -19.67 11.25 -21.46
CA ASN A 195 -19.41 12.59 -20.95
C ASN A 195 -17.99 13.07 -21.30
N TYR A 196 -16.98 12.22 -21.13
CA TYR A 196 -15.59 12.55 -21.46
C TYR A 196 -15.41 12.82 -22.96
N ALA A 197 -16.06 12.03 -23.83
CA ALA A 197 -16.02 12.27 -25.28
C ALA A 197 -16.62 13.64 -25.68
N ASN A 198 -17.62 14.11 -24.93
CA ASN A 198 -18.24 15.42 -25.15
C ASN A 198 -17.46 16.58 -24.48
N ASN A 199 -16.71 16.30 -23.44
CA ASN A 199 -15.97 17.27 -22.63
C ASN A 199 -14.54 16.76 -22.33
N PRO A 200 -13.68 16.58 -23.33
CA PRO A 200 -12.35 15.94 -23.16
C PRO A 200 -11.37 16.79 -22.33
N ASP A 201 -11.63 18.08 -22.19
CA ASP A 201 -10.82 18.98 -21.35
C ASP A 201 -11.34 19.07 -19.90
N ASP A 202 -12.41 18.36 -19.55
CA ASP A 202 -12.95 18.33 -18.19
C ASP A 202 -12.27 17.20 -17.39
N LEU A 203 -11.43 17.59 -16.43
CA LEU A 203 -10.62 16.65 -15.65
C LEU A 203 -11.45 15.74 -14.73
N GLU A 204 -12.64 16.19 -14.28
CA GLU A 204 -13.56 15.33 -13.54
C GLU A 204 -14.25 14.32 -14.46
N ALA A 205 -14.45 14.64 -15.73
CA ALA A 205 -14.91 13.64 -16.69
C ALA A 205 -13.86 12.54 -16.90
N ALA A 206 -12.59 12.92 -17.04
CA ALA A 206 -11.47 11.96 -17.07
C ALA A 206 -11.40 11.13 -15.78
N PHE A 207 -11.53 11.77 -14.61
CA PHE A 207 -11.54 11.09 -13.32
C PHE A 207 -12.67 10.06 -13.22
N LEU A 208 -13.90 10.39 -13.65
CA LEU A 208 -15.02 9.45 -13.58
C LEU A 208 -14.80 8.21 -14.46
N VAL A 209 -14.18 8.35 -15.64
CA VAL A 209 -13.83 7.21 -16.50
C VAL A 209 -12.83 6.29 -15.79
N ALA A 210 -11.71 6.83 -15.33
CA ALA A 210 -10.68 6.06 -14.63
C ALA A 210 -11.26 5.39 -13.36
N HIS A 211 -12.01 6.14 -12.55
CA HIS A 211 -12.67 5.66 -11.35
C HIS A 211 -13.62 4.48 -11.63
N GLY A 212 -14.46 4.60 -12.69
CA GLY A 212 -15.38 3.54 -13.09
C GLY A 212 -14.67 2.27 -13.54
N ILE A 213 -13.64 2.41 -14.38
CA ILE A 213 -12.84 1.27 -14.85
C ILE A 213 -12.14 0.56 -13.68
N MET A 214 -11.50 1.32 -12.78
CA MET A 214 -10.83 0.75 -11.62
C MET A 214 -11.81 0.04 -10.67
N MET A 215 -13.06 0.50 -10.58
CA MET A 215 -14.10 -0.18 -9.80
C MET A 215 -14.57 -1.50 -10.43
N SER A 216 -14.44 -1.69 -11.74
CA SER A 216 -14.88 -2.93 -12.42
C SER A 216 -13.99 -4.14 -12.07
N THR A 217 -12.72 -3.90 -11.75
CA THR A 217 -11.73 -4.92 -11.40
C THR A 217 -10.88 -4.50 -10.20
N PRO A 218 -11.48 -4.22 -9.03
CA PRO A 218 -10.75 -3.61 -7.91
C PRO A 218 -9.59 -4.49 -7.46
N TRP A 219 -8.39 -3.91 -7.46
CA TRP A 219 -7.10 -4.52 -7.07
C TRP A 219 -6.64 -5.70 -7.94
N THR A 220 -7.34 -6.01 -9.03
CA THR A 220 -6.95 -7.01 -10.02
C THR A 220 -6.74 -6.32 -11.36
N TYR A 221 -5.78 -5.40 -11.41
CA TYR A 221 -5.52 -4.59 -12.60
C TYR A 221 -4.58 -5.25 -13.59
N TYR A 222 -3.78 -6.21 -13.11
CA TYR A 222 -2.80 -6.92 -13.92
C TYR A 222 -2.86 -8.41 -13.66
N ASP A 223 -2.59 -9.19 -14.70
CA ASP A 223 -2.33 -10.62 -14.56
C ASP A 223 -1.05 -10.83 -13.75
N GLN A 224 -1.08 -11.74 -12.79
CA GLN A 224 0.05 -11.94 -11.87
C GLN A 224 1.19 -12.76 -12.52
N ASP A 225 0.88 -13.54 -13.57
CA ASP A 225 1.86 -14.40 -14.22
C ASP A 225 2.75 -13.62 -15.20
N ASP A 226 2.13 -12.81 -16.06
CA ASP A 226 2.83 -12.11 -17.14
C ASP A 226 2.80 -10.57 -17.02
N GLY A 227 2.05 -10.03 -16.07
CA GLY A 227 1.92 -8.58 -15.85
C GLY A 227 1.04 -7.87 -16.90
N SER A 228 0.33 -8.62 -17.74
CA SER A 228 -0.55 -8.02 -18.74
C SER A 228 -1.71 -7.26 -18.09
N ALA A 229 -2.05 -6.11 -18.68
CA ALA A 229 -3.13 -5.27 -18.17
C ALA A 229 -4.51 -5.92 -18.37
N MET A 230 -5.34 -5.91 -17.34
CA MET A 230 -6.72 -6.35 -17.43
C MET A 230 -7.56 -5.41 -18.33
N PRO A 231 -8.69 -5.89 -18.87
CA PRO A 231 -9.53 -5.08 -19.76
C PRO A 231 -9.89 -3.71 -19.18
N GLY A 232 -9.63 -2.64 -19.92
CA GLY A 232 -9.91 -1.26 -19.54
C GLY A 232 -8.75 -0.54 -18.84
N VAL A 233 -7.76 -1.23 -18.28
CA VAL A 233 -6.64 -0.61 -17.54
C VAL A 233 -5.86 0.38 -18.43
N GLU A 234 -5.51 -0.01 -19.66
CA GLU A 234 -4.83 0.87 -20.60
C GLU A 234 -5.65 2.13 -20.92
N ARG A 235 -6.98 1.99 -21.00
CA ARG A 235 -7.88 3.13 -21.22
C ARG A 235 -7.90 4.06 -20.00
N ALA A 236 -7.91 3.49 -18.79
CA ALA A 236 -7.84 4.30 -17.57
C ALA A 236 -6.50 5.07 -17.49
N LEU A 237 -5.38 4.44 -17.84
CA LEU A 237 -4.08 5.10 -17.92
C LEU A 237 -4.09 6.23 -18.96
N GLU A 238 -4.58 5.98 -20.18
CA GLU A 238 -4.66 6.98 -21.25
C GLU A 238 -5.41 8.24 -20.80
N VAL A 239 -6.59 8.09 -20.20
CA VAL A 239 -7.39 9.27 -19.79
C VAL A 239 -6.75 10.00 -18.60
N MET A 240 -6.13 9.29 -17.68
CA MET A 240 -5.44 9.90 -16.55
C MET A 240 -4.19 10.66 -16.99
N GLU A 241 -3.33 10.03 -17.78
CA GLU A 241 -2.11 10.66 -18.30
C GLU A 241 -2.43 11.89 -19.17
N THR A 242 -3.42 11.79 -20.06
CA THR A 242 -3.92 12.95 -20.84
C THR A 242 -4.42 14.08 -19.94
N GLY A 243 -5.19 13.77 -18.89
CA GLY A 243 -5.66 14.77 -17.94
C GLY A 243 -4.53 15.39 -17.12
N MET A 244 -3.53 14.60 -16.73
CA MET A 244 -2.35 15.09 -16.00
C MET A 244 -1.40 15.92 -16.89
N GLU A 245 -1.34 15.68 -18.20
CA GLU A 245 -0.65 16.58 -19.14
C GLU A 245 -1.28 17.98 -19.14
N GLN A 246 -2.61 18.07 -19.04
CA GLN A 246 -3.32 19.35 -18.95
C GLN A 246 -3.15 20.02 -17.58
N ASN A 247 -3.24 19.26 -16.51
CA ASN A 247 -3.06 19.73 -15.14
C ASN A 247 -2.42 18.65 -14.23
N PRO A 248 -1.10 18.65 -14.09
CA PRO A 248 -0.39 17.69 -13.23
C PRO A 248 -0.71 17.84 -11.73
N ALA A 249 -1.41 18.91 -11.36
CA ALA A 249 -1.81 19.18 -9.98
C ALA A 249 -3.24 18.70 -9.66
N HIS A 250 -3.86 17.86 -10.51
CA HIS A 250 -5.16 17.28 -10.21
C HIS A 250 -5.02 16.13 -9.22
N PRO A 251 -5.44 16.28 -7.94
CA PRO A 251 -5.13 15.30 -6.89
C PRO A 251 -5.79 13.94 -7.15
N GLY A 252 -7.01 13.92 -7.70
CA GLY A 252 -7.72 12.67 -7.96
C GLY A 252 -7.08 11.82 -9.06
N LEU A 253 -6.68 12.43 -10.19
CA LEU A 253 -6.00 11.70 -11.27
C LEU A 253 -4.63 11.19 -10.82
N THR A 254 -3.85 12.04 -10.14
CA THR A 254 -2.53 11.68 -9.61
C THR A 254 -2.62 10.52 -8.61
N HIS A 255 -3.64 10.51 -7.74
CA HIS A 255 -3.91 9.45 -6.77
C HIS A 255 -4.25 8.13 -7.45
N LEU A 256 -5.25 8.14 -8.36
CA LEU A 256 -5.65 6.93 -9.09
C LEU A 256 -4.52 6.36 -9.95
N HIS A 257 -3.65 7.22 -10.51
CA HIS A 257 -2.49 6.82 -11.29
C HIS A 257 -1.50 5.98 -10.47
N ILE A 258 -1.25 6.37 -9.21
CA ILE A 258 -0.43 5.57 -8.28
C ILE A 258 -1.10 4.22 -8.04
N HIS A 259 -2.37 4.20 -7.64
CA HIS A 259 -3.11 2.97 -7.37
C HIS A 259 -3.15 2.01 -8.57
N LEU A 260 -3.24 2.57 -9.79
CA LEU A 260 -3.30 1.72 -10.97
C LEU A 260 -1.93 1.12 -11.32
N LEU A 261 -0.82 1.83 -11.04
CA LEU A 261 0.52 1.41 -11.42
C LEU A 261 1.32 0.68 -10.32
N GLU A 262 0.91 0.79 -9.04
CA GLU A 262 1.63 0.15 -7.93
C GLU A 262 1.72 -1.38 -8.10
N ALA A 263 0.69 -2.02 -8.65
CA ALA A 263 0.65 -3.46 -8.89
C ALA A 263 1.28 -3.88 -10.24
N SER A 264 1.67 -2.93 -11.09
CA SER A 264 2.23 -3.21 -12.41
C SER A 264 3.69 -3.68 -12.35
N LEU A 265 4.22 -4.16 -13.48
CA LEU A 265 5.65 -4.37 -13.67
C LEU A 265 6.42 -3.08 -14.04
N GLU A 266 5.72 -1.96 -14.21
CA GLU A 266 6.27 -0.66 -14.57
C GLU A 266 5.90 0.44 -13.55
N PRO A 267 6.10 0.24 -12.23
CA PRO A 267 5.70 1.22 -11.20
C PRO A 267 6.40 2.59 -11.38
N GLY A 268 7.56 2.61 -12.04
CA GLY A 268 8.30 3.83 -12.34
C GLY A 268 7.53 4.85 -13.20
N ARG A 269 6.51 4.45 -13.96
CA ARG A 269 5.61 5.37 -14.65
C ARG A 269 4.86 6.31 -13.70
N ALA A 270 4.66 5.89 -12.45
CA ALA A 270 4.00 6.70 -11.44
C ALA A 270 4.96 7.48 -10.53
N GLU A 271 6.28 7.45 -10.75
CA GLU A 271 7.25 8.13 -9.89
C GLU A 271 6.99 9.63 -9.79
N ASP A 272 6.79 10.31 -10.92
CA ASP A 272 6.44 11.74 -10.94
C ASP A 272 5.12 12.04 -10.21
N SER A 273 4.16 11.12 -10.23
CA SER A 273 2.90 11.25 -9.50
C SER A 273 3.13 11.08 -8.00
N ALA A 274 3.98 10.13 -7.60
CA ALA A 274 4.36 9.93 -6.21
C ALA A 274 5.11 11.16 -5.66
N ASP A 275 6.10 11.67 -6.36
CA ASP A 275 6.90 12.81 -5.91
C ASP A 275 6.09 14.10 -5.71
N ARG A 276 4.96 14.26 -6.42
CA ARG A 276 4.12 15.47 -6.30
C ARG A 276 2.90 15.32 -5.39
N LEU A 277 2.36 14.11 -5.20
CA LEU A 277 1.03 13.92 -4.60
C LEU A 277 0.92 14.47 -3.18
N GLU A 278 1.92 14.27 -2.33
CA GLU A 278 1.95 14.80 -0.97
C GLU A 278 1.71 16.31 -0.93
N SER A 279 2.29 17.05 -1.88
CA SER A 279 2.16 18.50 -1.96
C SER A 279 0.78 18.98 -2.39
N LEU A 280 -0.03 18.12 -3.02
CA LEU A 280 -1.35 18.46 -3.53
C LEU A 280 -2.42 18.49 -2.43
N THR A 281 -2.29 17.60 -1.43
CA THR A 281 -3.23 17.49 -0.30
C THR A 281 -2.49 17.12 0.99
N PRO A 282 -1.59 17.98 1.48
CA PRO A 282 -0.62 17.62 2.53
C PRO A 282 -1.22 17.32 3.89
N MET A 283 -2.47 17.72 4.14
CA MET A 283 -3.19 17.43 5.38
C MET A 283 -3.99 16.13 5.33
N ALA A 284 -4.11 15.48 4.17
CA ALA A 284 -4.76 14.19 4.06
C ALA A 284 -3.71 13.08 4.16
N GLY A 285 -3.63 12.42 5.32
CA GLY A 285 -2.61 11.40 5.59
C GLY A 285 -2.58 10.31 4.52
N HIS A 286 -3.74 9.89 3.99
CA HIS A 286 -3.77 8.93 2.89
C HIS A 286 -3.04 9.43 1.63
N MET A 287 -3.21 10.69 1.23
CA MET A 287 -2.50 11.27 0.08
C MET A 287 -0.99 11.43 0.32
N VAL A 288 -0.62 11.66 1.57
CA VAL A 288 0.79 11.71 1.99
C VAL A 288 1.40 10.31 2.03
N HIS A 289 0.64 9.29 2.37
CA HIS A 289 1.04 7.88 2.39
C HIS A 289 1.22 7.28 0.98
N MET A 290 0.33 7.63 0.03
CA MET A 290 0.26 7.00 -1.30
C MET A 290 1.58 6.96 -2.09
N PRO A 291 2.46 8.00 -2.05
CA PRO A 291 3.79 7.89 -2.64
C PRO A 291 4.59 6.69 -2.16
N GLY A 292 4.34 6.26 -0.90
CA GLY A 292 5.00 5.11 -0.30
C GLY A 292 4.83 3.83 -1.11
N HIS A 293 3.68 3.61 -1.75
CA HIS A 293 3.44 2.46 -2.62
C HIS A 293 4.45 2.38 -3.77
N ILE A 294 4.62 3.48 -4.48
CA ILE A 294 5.58 3.55 -5.59
C ILE A 294 7.03 3.49 -5.07
N TYR A 295 7.34 4.19 -3.98
CA TYR A 295 8.68 4.18 -3.40
C TYR A 295 9.10 2.77 -2.94
N MET A 296 8.19 1.97 -2.38
CA MET A 296 8.47 0.57 -2.05
C MET A 296 8.84 -0.25 -3.27
N ARG A 297 8.10 -0.07 -4.38
CA ARG A 297 8.32 -0.78 -5.63
C ARG A 297 9.62 -0.35 -6.34
N LEU A 298 10.06 0.89 -6.14
CA LEU A 298 11.29 1.46 -6.73
C LEU A 298 12.52 1.33 -5.82
N GLY A 299 12.42 0.68 -4.66
CA GLY A 299 13.53 0.55 -3.72
C GLY A 299 13.88 1.85 -2.98
N ARG A 300 13.04 2.88 -3.06
CA ARG A 300 13.17 4.15 -2.33
C ARG A 300 12.60 4.00 -0.90
N TYR A 301 13.04 2.96 -0.18
CA TYR A 301 12.47 2.57 1.12
C TYR A 301 12.53 3.67 2.17
N GLN A 302 13.60 4.48 2.19
CA GLN A 302 13.69 5.59 3.13
C GLN A 302 12.66 6.70 2.83
N ASP A 303 12.37 6.94 1.55
CA ASP A 303 11.32 7.88 1.15
C ASP A 303 9.93 7.34 1.54
N ALA A 304 9.71 6.03 1.39
CA ALA A 304 8.50 5.38 1.86
C ALA A 304 8.32 5.53 3.38
N ILE A 305 9.38 5.36 4.17
CA ILE A 305 9.36 5.57 5.62
C ILE A 305 9.03 7.02 5.94
N ASN A 306 9.73 7.96 5.32
CA ASN A 306 9.59 9.40 5.59
C ASN A 306 8.17 9.88 5.28
N THR A 307 7.62 9.48 4.14
CA THR A 307 6.27 9.89 3.72
C THR A 307 5.21 9.28 4.64
N ASN A 308 5.36 8.01 5.07
CA ASN A 308 4.44 7.39 6.01
C ASN A 308 4.50 8.00 7.42
N GLN A 309 5.66 8.43 7.90
CA GLN A 309 5.77 9.18 9.15
C GLN A 309 5.04 10.54 9.08
N ARG A 310 5.18 11.25 7.96
CA ARG A 310 4.43 12.51 7.73
C ARG A 310 2.93 12.26 7.60
N SER A 311 2.53 11.14 7.00
CA SER A 311 1.14 10.71 6.91
C SER A 311 0.48 10.59 8.29
N LEU A 312 1.14 9.94 9.25
CA LEU A 312 0.64 9.84 10.62
C LEU A 312 0.45 11.22 11.27
N SER A 313 1.41 12.14 11.07
CA SER A 313 1.30 13.50 11.58
C SER A 313 0.16 14.29 10.92
N ALA A 314 -0.06 14.09 9.61
CA ALA A 314 -1.14 14.72 8.88
C ALA A 314 -2.52 14.24 9.38
N ASP A 315 -2.67 12.95 9.67
CA ASP A 315 -3.89 12.42 10.27
C ASP A 315 -4.18 13.04 11.64
N ASP A 316 -3.16 13.15 12.50
CA ASP A 316 -3.29 13.79 13.81
C ASP A 316 -3.74 15.26 13.69
N GLU A 317 -3.25 16.00 12.69
CA GLU A 317 -3.65 17.39 12.43
C GLU A 317 -5.12 17.49 12.00
N VAL A 318 -5.60 16.58 11.13
CA VAL A 318 -7.02 16.54 10.72
C VAL A 318 -7.90 16.19 11.91
N VAL A 319 -7.53 15.17 12.70
CA VAL A 319 -8.27 14.79 13.90
C VAL A 319 -8.35 15.95 14.88
N ALA A 320 -7.24 16.66 15.11
CA ALA A 320 -7.20 17.83 15.97
C ALA A 320 -8.09 18.98 15.46
N ALA A 321 -8.05 19.28 14.16
CA ALA A 321 -8.88 20.31 13.53
C ALA A 321 -10.37 19.95 13.57
N TRP A 322 -10.68 18.65 13.42
CA TRP A 322 -12.06 18.16 13.51
C TRP A 322 -12.62 18.24 14.93
N GLY A 323 -11.79 17.97 15.93
CA GLY A 323 -12.17 17.99 17.34
C GLY A 323 -13.24 16.93 17.66
N ASN A 324 -14.26 17.31 18.43
CA ASN A 324 -15.33 16.41 18.86
C ASN A 324 -16.54 16.36 17.89
N ARG A 325 -16.41 16.92 16.69
CA ARG A 325 -17.50 16.90 15.70
C ARG A 325 -17.75 15.49 15.21
N ALA A 326 -19.02 15.08 15.20
CA ALA A 326 -19.41 13.78 14.67
C ALA A 326 -19.14 13.71 13.16
N LEU A 327 -18.48 12.66 12.72
CA LEU A 327 -18.35 12.35 11.31
C LEU A 327 -19.62 11.65 10.79
N PRO A 328 -20.09 12.01 9.59
CA PRO A 328 -21.16 11.27 8.94
C PRO A 328 -20.78 9.80 8.75
N ARG A 329 -21.71 8.90 8.99
CA ARG A 329 -21.52 7.49 8.61
C ARG A 329 -21.57 7.39 7.10
N THR A 330 -20.58 6.70 6.55
CA THR A 330 -20.59 6.26 5.16
C THR A 330 -21.02 4.81 5.13
N GLY A 331 -21.70 4.41 4.09
CA GLY A 331 -22.12 3.03 3.95
C GLY A 331 -21.03 2.09 3.42
N THR A 332 -19.81 2.56 3.29
CA THR A 332 -18.66 1.80 2.84
C THR A 332 -17.60 1.77 3.94
N ASP A 333 -16.71 0.77 3.94
CA ASP A 333 -15.48 0.84 4.70
C ASP A 333 -14.68 2.03 4.15
N SER A 334 -14.86 3.17 4.79
CA SER A 334 -14.25 4.40 4.35
C SER A 334 -13.02 4.70 5.18
N LEU A 335 -11.97 5.11 4.49
CA LEU A 335 -10.85 5.72 5.15
C LEU A 335 -11.26 7.06 5.75
N SER A 336 -10.62 7.40 6.83
CA SER A 336 -10.75 8.65 7.56
C SER A 336 -9.43 8.89 8.28
N ALA A 337 -9.13 10.11 8.62
CA ALA A 337 -7.98 10.45 9.45
C ALA A 337 -7.94 9.65 10.78
N THR A 338 -9.09 9.18 11.27
CA THR A 338 -9.18 8.43 12.53
C THR A 338 -8.79 6.95 12.42
N ASN A 339 -8.69 6.38 11.21
CA ASN A 339 -8.48 4.94 11.03
C ASN A 339 -7.39 4.57 9.99
N HIS A 340 -6.77 5.56 9.35
CA HIS A 340 -5.77 5.33 8.31
C HIS A 340 -4.39 4.93 8.87
N GLY A 341 -3.97 5.48 10.02
CA GLY A 341 -2.59 5.40 10.54
C GLY A 341 -2.02 3.98 10.72
N GLY A 342 -2.87 2.97 10.97
CA GLY A 342 -2.42 1.58 11.06
C GLY A 342 -1.78 1.06 9.77
N HIS A 343 -2.31 1.45 8.62
CA HIS A 343 -1.79 1.07 7.30
C HIS A 343 -0.43 1.72 7.02
N ALA A 344 -0.31 3.03 7.25
CA ALA A 344 0.95 3.76 7.14
C ALA A 344 2.06 3.17 8.05
N THR A 345 1.71 2.79 9.29
CA THR A 345 2.64 2.13 10.22
C THR A 345 3.16 0.81 9.66
N MET A 346 2.31 0.01 9.01
CA MET A 346 2.74 -1.25 8.40
C MET A 346 3.70 -1.05 7.23
N PHE A 347 3.60 0.07 6.49
CA PHE A 347 4.59 0.40 5.44
C PHE A 347 5.97 0.69 6.04
N ILE A 348 6.03 1.46 7.14
CA ILE A 348 7.30 1.72 7.84
C ILE A 348 7.92 0.41 8.33
N HIS A 349 7.11 -0.50 8.84
CA HIS A 349 7.53 -1.84 9.26
C HIS A 349 8.12 -2.63 8.10
N TRP A 350 7.39 -2.78 7.00
CA TRP A 350 7.84 -3.56 5.84
C TRP A 350 9.08 -2.98 5.17
N ALA A 351 9.14 -1.64 5.02
CA ALA A 351 10.35 -0.96 4.56
C ALA A 351 11.57 -1.24 5.45
N GLY A 352 11.37 -1.30 6.77
CA GLY A 352 12.42 -1.68 7.72
C GLY A 352 12.96 -3.10 7.48
N ILE A 353 12.10 -4.05 7.17
CA ILE A 353 12.52 -5.43 6.81
C ILE A 353 13.36 -5.41 5.53
N LEU A 354 12.92 -4.73 4.48
CA LEU A 354 13.63 -4.69 3.19
C LEU A 354 14.97 -3.94 3.27
N GLN A 355 15.07 -2.94 4.17
CA GLN A 355 16.32 -2.24 4.46
C GLN A 355 17.28 -3.01 5.38
N GLY A 356 16.91 -4.20 5.88
CA GLY A 356 17.72 -4.94 6.85
C GLY A 356 17.86 -4.23 8.20
N ASN A 357 16.89 -3.37 8.57
CA ASN A 357 16.91 -2.60 9.82
C ASN A 357 16.02 -3.27 10.87
N SER A 358 16.62 -4.14 11.69
CA SER A 358 15.91 -4.94 12.69
C SER A 358 15.35 -4.09 13.81
N GLU A 359 16.09 -3.07 14.27
CA GLU A 359 15.66 -2.17 15.33
C GLU A 359 14.34 -1.50 14.96
N ARG A 360 14.26 -0.93 13.75
CA ARG A 360 13.05 -0.28 13.24
C ARG A 360 11.89 -1.27 13.11
N ALA A 361 12.12 -2.39 12.45
CA ALA A 361 11.07 -3.38 12.17
C ALA A 361 10.47 -3.95 13.46
N LEU A 362 11.32 -4.31 14.43
CA LEU A 362 10.90 -4.84 15.73
C LEU A 362 10.24 -3.79 16.62
N ALA A 363 10.74 -2.54 16.59
CA ALA A 363 10.12 -1.43 17.34
C ALA A 363 8.66 -1.15 16.91
N ILE A 364 8.29 -1.52 15.69
CA ILE A 364 6.92 -1.38 15.18
C ILE A 364 6.13 -2.66 15.39
N SER A 365 6.64 -3.81 14.98
CA SER A 365 5.89 -5.06 15.02
C SER A 365 5.62 -5.56 16.44
N GLY A 366 6.54 -5.34 17.38
CA GLY A 366 6.37 -5.74 18.78
C GLY A 366 5.15 -5.09 19.46
N PRO A 367 5.03 -3.74 19.46
CA PRO A 367 3.83 -3.06 19.96
C PRO A 367 2.54 -3.48 19.22
N MET A 368 2.59 -3.69 17.89
CA MET A 368 1.43 -4.18 17.13
C MET A 368 0.98 -5.57 17.62
N ALA A 369 1.92 -6.49 17.85
CA ALA A 369 1.63 -7.81 18.39
C ALA A 369 1.11 -7.75 19.84
N ALA A 370 1.66 -6.84 20.66
CA ALA A 370 1.23 -6.66 22.05
C ALA A 370 -0.21 -6.13 22.21
N MET A 371 -0.80 -5.55 21.15
CA MET A 371 -2.22 -5.16 21.13
C MET A 371 -3.16 -6.33 20.80
N ALA A 372 -2.62 -7.52 20.56
CA ALA A 372 -3.42 -8.69 20.21
C ALA A 372 -4.36 -9.07 21.36
N ASP A 373 -5.65 -9.14 21.05
CA ASP A 373 -6.68 -9.59 21.98
C ASP A 373 -6.97 -11.09 21.75
N PRO A 374 -6.72 -11.96 22.73
CA PRO A 374 -6.93 -13.41 22.58
C PRO A 374 -8.34 -13.80 22.16
N GLU A 375 -9.38 -13.08 22.62
CA GLU A 375 -10.77 -13.36 22.20
C GLU A 375 -10.97 -12.99 20.74
N ALA A 376 -10.45 -11.84 20.29
CA ALA A 376 -10.51 -11.43 18.90
C ALA A 376 -9.73 -12.38 17.99
N LEU A 377 -8.54 -12.83 18.41
CA LEU A 377 -7.74 -13.81 17.68
C LEU A 377 -8.45 -15.16 17.54
N ALA A 378 -9.10 -15.64 18.60
CA ALA A 378 -9.88 -16.88 18.55
C ALA A 378 -11.05 -16.78 17.53
N GLU A 379 -11.62 -15.59 17.36
CA GLU A 379 -12.63 -15.30 16.34
C GLU A 379 -12.06 -15.03 14.95
N GLY A 380 -10.73 -15.00 14.78
CA GLY A 380 -10.04 -14.77 13.52
C GLY A 380 -9.83 -13.30 13.17
N ARG A 381 -9.83 -12.42 14.16
CA ARG A 381 -9.57 -10.97 13.97
C ARG A 381 -8.17 -10.61 14.50
N GLY A 382 -7.48 -9.73 13.79
CA GLY A 382 -6.14 -9.27 14.21
C GLY A 382 -4.99 -10.25 13.95
N LEU A 383 -5.23 -11.36 13.28
CA LEU A 383 -4.25 -12.44 13.02
C LEU A 383 -2.99 -11.93 12.34
N ARG A 384 -3.15 -11.04 11.35
CA ARG A 384 -2.06 -10.50 10.53
C ARG A 384 -0.99 -9.81 11.37
N ASN A 385 -1.38 -8.95 12.30
CA ASN A 385 -0.44 -8.15 13.09
C ASN A 385 0.46 -9.02 13.98
N LEU A 386 -0.12 -10.07 14.56
CA LEU A 386 0.64 -11.03 15.38
C LEU A 386 1.62 -11.84 14.53
N VAL A 387 1.15 -12.40 13.41
CA VAL A 387 1.98 -13.19 12.49
C VAL A 387 3.07 -12.33 11.85
N ALA A 388 2.78 -11.06 11.51
CA ALA A 388 3.79 -10.14 10.99
C ALA A 388 4.97 -9.95 11.96
N HIS A 389 4.71 -9.89 13.26
CA HIS A 389 5.78 -9.83 14.26
C HIS A 389 6.60 -11.14 14.29
N TRP A 390 5.96 -12.29 14.26
CA TRP A 390 6.65 -13.59 14.21
C TRP A 390 7.53 -13.71 12.96
N MET A 391 7.01 -13.31 11.81
CA MET A 391 7.79 -13.28 10.57
C MET A 391 8.97 -12.30 10.65
N THR A 392 8.81 -11.19 11.38
CA THR A 392 9.90 -10.23 11.61
C THR A 392 11.00 -10.80 12.49
N LEU A 393 10.64 -11.47 13.59
CA LEU A 393 11.60 -12.18 14.44
C LEU A 393 12.41 -13.19 13.62
N ARG A 394 11.72 -13.95 12.76
CA ARG A 394 12.36 -14.91 11.86
C ARG A 394 13.30 -14.23 10.87
N ALA A 395 12.86 -13.17 10.20
CA ALA A 395 13.65 -12.44 9.21
C ALA A 395 14.97 -11.91 9.76
N PHE A 396 14.99 -11.58 11.05
CA PHE A 396 16.18 -11.06 11.73
C PHE A 396 16.88 -12.09 12.66
N GLY A 397 16.58 -13.38 12.49
CA GLY A 397 17.28 -14.45 13.18
C GLY A 397 17.07 -14.50 14.70
N GLN A 398 15.96 -13.95 15.20
CA GLN A 398 15.62 -13.97 16.64
C GLN A 398 15.02 -15.33 17.04
N PHE A 399 15.78 -16.41 16.78
CA PHE A 399 15.28 -17.78 16.90
C PHE A 399 15.01 -18.22 18.35
N ASP A 400 15.78 -17.72 19.31
CA ASP A 400 15.52 -18.00 20.73
C ASP A 400 14.19 -17.36 21.16
N GLU A 401 13.87 -16.16 20.67
CA GLU A 401 12.60 -15.50 20.91
C GLU A 401 11.45 -16.24 20.23
N LEU A 402 11.66 -16.74 19.00
CA LEU A 402 10.66 -17.54 18.30
C LEU A 402 10.31 -18.81 19.08
N LEU A 403 11.29 -19.54 19.61
CA LEU A 403 11.05 -20.75 20.41
C LEU A 403 10.36 -20.46 21.75
N ALA A 404 10.45 -19.24 22.25
CA ALA A 404 9.77 -18.80 23.46
C ALA A 404 8.33 -18.32 23.23
N LEU A 405 7.88 -18.21 21.96
CA LEU A 405 6.52 -17.79 21.64
C LEU A 405 5.49 -18.82 22.09
N GLU A 406 4.40 -18.32 22.66
CA GLU A 406 3.20 -19.09 22.97
C GLU A 406 2.04 -18.63 22.08
N ASN A 407 1.18 -19.56 21.67
CA ASN A 407 -0.02 -19.21 20.93
C ASN A 407 -1.06 -18.59 21.89
N PRO A 408 -1.40 -17.30 21.76
CA PRO A 408 -2.39 -16.65 22.62
C PRO A 408 -3.84 -17.13 22.37
N ALA A 409 -4.08 -17.86 21.27
CA ALA A 409 -5.35 -18.48 20.92
C ALA A 409 -5.12 -19.92 20.42
N PRO A 410 -4.86 -20.89 21.33
CA PRO A 410 -4.44 -22.25 20.96
C PRO A 410 -5.40 -23.01 20.05
N ASP A 411 -6.70 -22.70 20.12
CA ASP A 411 -7.74 -23.33 19.29
C ASP A 411 -7.87 -22.66 17.90
N GLN A 412 -7.04 -21.64 17.60
CA GLN A 412 -7.02 -20.95 16.31
C GLN A 412 -6.04 -21.64 15.36
N PRO A 413 -6.51 -22.41 14.36
CA PRO A 413 -5.64 -23.29 13.58
C PRO A 413 -4.62 -22.53 12.72
N TYR A 414 -4.94 -21.33 12.25
CA TYR A 414 -3.98 -20.51 11.51
C TYR A 414 -2.80 -20.09 12.37
N LEU A 415 -3.06 -19.59 13.58
CA LEU A 415 -1.97 -19.20 14.48
C LEU A 415 -1.14 -20.39 14.93
N ALA A 416 -1.78 -21.53 15.20
CA ALA A 416 -1.06 -22.76 15.53
C ALA A 416 -0.16 -23.20 14.37
N GLY A 417 -0.67 -23.20 13.14
CA GLY A 417 0.12 -23.57 11.96
C GLY A 417 1.26 -22.60 11.66
N MET A 418 1.05 -21.29 11.78
CA MET A 418 2.12 -20.30 11.63
C MET A 418 3.17 -20.44 12.73
N LEU A 419 2.78 -20.72 13.96
CA LEU A 419 3.73 -20.95 15.05
C LEU A 419 4.56 -22.20 14.82
N ASN A 420 3.96 -23.30 14.34
CA ASN A 420 4.69 -24.50 13.94
C ASN A 420 5.74 -24.20 12.86
N TYR A 421 5.40 -23.35 11.87
CA TYR A 421 6.37 -22.88 10.88
C TYR A 421 7.53 -22.12 11.54
N MET A 422 7.24 -21.17 12.44
CA MET A 422 8.27 -20.39 13.13
C MET A 422 9.18 -21.26 14.01
N HIS A 423 8.60 -22.17 14.80
CA HIS A 423 9.35 -23.11 15.64
C HIS A 423 10.17 -24.07 14.77
N GLY A 424 9.60 -24.58 13.67
CA GLY A 424 10.32 -25.45 12.74
C GLY A 424 11.57 -24.79 12.19
N SER A 425 11.45 -23.54 11.68
CA SER A 425 12.60 -22.74 11.24
C SER A 425 13.63 -22.52 12.35
N ALA A 426 13.17 -22.24 13.58
CA ALA A 426 14.07 -22.02 14.72
C ALA A 426 14.81 -23.29 15.14
N TYR A 427 14.17 -24.45 15.13
CA TYR A 427 14.83 -25.74 15.38
C TYR A 427 15.89 -26.06 14.30
N LEU A 428 15.64 -25.74 13.04
CA LEU A 428 16.65 -25.90 11.99
C LEU A 428 17.89 -25.03 12.22
N ASN A 429 17.72 -23.84 12.78
CA ASN A 429 18.86 -23.00 13.17
C ASN A 429 19.69 -23.63 14.31
N GLN A 430 19.07 -24.50 15.14
CA GLN A 430 19.75 -25.28 16.18
C GLN A 430 20.26 -26.64 15.67
N ASP A 431 20.20 -26.93 14.38
CA ASP A 431 20.51 -28.23 13.76
C ASP A 431 19.59 -29.40 14.24
N ASP A 432 18.43 -29.10 14.86
CA ASP A 432 17.44 -30.10 15.29
C ASP A 432 16.39 -30.39 14.20
N ILE A 433 16.82 -31.16 13.21
CA ILE A 433 15.97 -31.52 12.05
C ILE A 433 14.76 -32.38 12.49
N ASP A 434 14.91 -33.20 13.54
CA ASP A 434 13.82 -34.08 14.00
C ASP A 434 12.69 -33.24 14.65
N ALA A 435 13.05 -32.25 15.47
CA ALA A 435 12.08 -31.31 16.02
C ALA A 435 11.39 -30.48 14.91
N ALA A 436 12.14 -29.97 13.95
CA ALA A 436 11.58 -29.27 12.82
C ALA A 436 10.60 -30.13 11.98
N GLN A 437 10.92 -31.42 11.80
CA GLN A 437 10.02 -32.37 11.12
C GLN A 437 8.72 -32.56 11.91
N ALA A 438 8.78 -32.64 13.24
CA ALA A 438 7.59 -32.77 14.06
C ALA A 438 6.68 -31.54 13.94
N GLU A 439 7.26 -30.32 13.90
CA GLU A 439 6.50 -29.10 13.66
C GLU A 439 5.87 -29.06 12.26
N TYR A 440 6.60 -29.53 11.25
CA TYR A 440 6.05 -29.68 9.90
C TYR A 440 4.85 -30.65 9.86
N ASP A 441 4.96 -31.81 10.52
CA ASP A 441 3.89 -32.81 10.56
C ASP A 441 2.64 -32.22 11.25
N ASN A 442 2.82 -31.50 12.36
CA ASN A 442 1.73 -30.76 13.04
C ASN A 442 1.08 -29.70 12.12
N LEU A 443 1.88 -28.95 11.37
CA LEU A 443 1.39 -27.97 10.40
C LEU A 443 0.55 -28.66 9.31
N GLN A 444 0.97 -29.83 8.81
CA GLN A 444 0.21 -30.58 7.79
C GLN A 444 -1.18 -31.03 8.29
N GLU A 445 -1.29 -31.41 9.55
CA GLU A 445 -2.56 -31.81 10.15
C GLU A 445 -3.53 -30.62 10.18
N LEU A 446 -3.05 -29.42 10.59
CA LEU A 446 -3.86 -28.20 10.70
C LEU A 446 -4.36 -27.68 9.36
N ARG A 447 -3.63 -27.89 8.26
CA ARG A 447 -4.03 -27.42 6.92
C ARG A 447 -5.38 -27.97 6.42
N ASN A 448 -5.88 -29.01 7.02
CA ASN A 448 -7.17 -29.61 6.64
C ASN A 448 -8.37 -29.00 7.39
N GLU A 449 -8.18 -28.00 8.23
CA GLU A 449 -9.23 -27.36 9.00
C GLU A 449 -10.13 -26.46 8.10
N PRO A 450 -11.44 -26.76 7.97
CA PRO A 450 -12.31 -26.06 7.00
C PRO A 450 -12.51 -24.55 7.30
N VAL A 451 -12.15 -24.08 8.48
CA VAL A 451 -12.24 -22.65 8.83
C VAL A 451 -11.24 -21.82 8.06
N LEU A 452 -10.10 -22.39 7.69
CA LEU A 452 -9.00 -21.71 7.00
C LEU A 452 -9.41 -21.15 5.64
N ASP A 453 -10.27 -21.85 4.90
CA ASP A 453 -10.76 -21.39 3.58
C ASP A 453 -11.64 -20.13 3.67
N ARG A 454 -12.28 -19.93 4.82
CA ARG A 454 -13.22 -18.83 5.04
C ARG A 454 -12.62 -17.66 5.78
N GLN A 455 -11.57 -17.90 6.55
CA GLN A 455 -10.88 -16.91 7.33
C GLN A 455 -9.83 -16.19 6.47
N ARG A 456 -9.57 -14.93 6.81
CA ARG A 456 -8.58 -14.11 6.09
C ARG A 456 -7.47 -13.66 7.03
N ALA A 457 -6.23 -13.61 6.51
CA ALA A 457 -5.13 -12.91 7.19
C ALA A 457 -5.38 -11.39 7.11
N ALA A 458 -5.38 -10.84 5.90
CA ALA A 458 -6.01 -9.56 5.57
C ALA A 458 -6.90 -9.71 4.32
N VAL A 459 -6.33 -9.99 3.15
CA VAL A 459 -7.09 -10.21 1.91
C VAL A 459 -7.06 -11.67 1.44
N ASN A 460 -5.99 -12.39 1.73
CA ASN A 460 -5.80 -13.79 1.36
C ASN A 460 -6.37 -14.73 2.41
N THR A 461 -6.75 -15.95 2.02
CA THR A 461 -7.24 -16.92 2.99
C THR A 461 -6.11 -17.38 3.91
N THR A 462 -6.44 -17.73 5.14
CA THR A 462 -5.47 -18.33 6.04
C THR A 462 -5.01 -19.72 5.56
N ALA A 463 -5.81 -20.39 4.71
CA ALA A 463 -5.41 -21.61 4.01
C ALA A 463 -4.27 -21.34 3.02
N ASP A 464 -4.36 -20.27 2.21
CA ASP A 464 -3.29 -19.89 1.28
C ASP A 464 -2.00 -19.60 2.02
N MET A 465 -2.07 -18.85 3.14
CA MET A 465 -0.92 -18.51 3.97
C MET A 465 -0.24 -19.77 4.55
N LEU A 466 -1.02 -20.71 5.09
CA LEU A 466 -0.46 -21.97 5.60
C LEU A 466 0.06 -22.88 4.49
N ALA A 467 -0.44 -22.76 3.26
CA ALA A 467 0.11 -23.47 2.13
C ALA A 467 1.53 -22.98 1.80
N VAL A 468 1.75 -21.65 1.79
CA VAL A 468 3.09 -21.08 1.61
C VAL A 468 4.02 -21.53 2.75
N ALA A 469 3.59 -21.39 4.02
CA ALA A 469 4.35 -21.80 5.20
C ALA A 469 4.79 -23.28 5.14
N SER A 470 3.88 -24.14 4.70
CA SER A 470 4.13 -25.58 4.59
C SER A 470 5.24 -25.92 3.57
N TYR A 471 5.19 -25.33 2.37
CA TYR A 471 6.24 -25.57 1.39
C TYR A 471 7.55 -24.86 1.73
N ALA A 472 7.48 -23.72 2.42
CA ALA A 472 8.66 -23.05 2.95
C ALA A 472 9.40 -23.95 3.94
N LEU A 473 8.70 -24.47 4.97
CA LEU A 473 9.32 -25.35 5.98
C LEU A 473 9.79 -26.68 5.37
N ALA A 474 9.05 -27.25 4.41
CA ALA A 474 9.50 -28.44 3.71
C ALA A 474 10.83 -28.20 2.96
N GLY A 475 10.97 -27.05 2.31
CA GLY A 475 12.19 -26.65 1.62
C GLY A 475 13.36 -26.43 2.58
N GLU A 476 13.12 -25.77 3.72
CA GLU A 476 14.14 -25.56 4.75
C GLU A 476 14.62 -26.88 5.35
N ILE A 477 13.72 -27.82 5.65
CA ILE A 477 14.07 -29.18 6.16
C ILE A 477 14.89 -29.96 5.11
N ALA A 478 14.50 -29.88 3.83
CA ALA A 478 15.23 -30.53 2.75
C ALA A 478 16.63 -29.94 2.57
N SER A 479 16.77 -28.62 2.63
CA SER A 479 18.06 -27.91 2.61
C SER A 479 18.96 -28.33 3.77
N ALA A 480 18.43 -28.41 4.99
CA ALA A 480 19.15 -28.84 6.17
C ALA A 480 19.65 -30.29 6.07
N ARG A 481 18.93 -31.13 5.34
CA ARG A 481 19.34 -32.52 5.02
C ARG A 481 20.35 -32.64 3.87
N GLY A 482 20.66 -31.54 3.17
CA GLY A 482 21.48 -31.53 1.97
C GLY A 482 20.76 -32.06 0.72
N ASN A 483 19.44 -32.18 0.74
CA ASN A 483 18.59 -32.65 -0.37
C ASN A 483 18.16 -31.46 -1.22
N TYR A 484 19.11 -30.81 -1.89
CA TYR A 484 18.85 -29.53 -2.58
C TYR A 484 17.83 -29.63 -3.72
N ASP A 485 17.77 -30.76 -4.43
CA ASP A 485 16.73 -30.99 -5.46
C ASP A 485 15.31 -30.94 -4.87
N GLU A 486 15.10 -31.55 -3.69
CA GLU A 486 13.81 -31.51 -2.98
C GLU A 486 13.52 -30.11 -2.42
N ALA A 487 14.54 -29.43 -1.91
CA ALA A 487 14.44 -28.04 -1.41
C ALA A 487 14.00 -27.09 -2.54
N ILE A 488 14.67 -27.15 -3.70
CA ILE A 488 14.33 -26.35 -4.88
C ILE A 488 12.89 -26.61 -5.33
N GLN A 489 12.44 -27.87 -5.34
CA GLN A 489 11.06 -28.18 -5.72
C GLN A 489 10.05 -27.61 -4.71
N ALA A 490 10.32 -27.72 -3.41
CA ALA A 490 9.45 -27.19 -2.37
C ALA A 490 9.38 -25.64 -2.45
N PHE A 491 10.52 -24.95 -2.56
CA PHE A 491 10.53 -23.50 -2.69
C PHE A 491 9.92 -22.98 -3.98
N ARG A 492 10.02 -23.71 -5.09
CA ARG A 492 9.28 -23.39 -6.33
C ARG A 492 7.78 -23.43 -6.11
N GLN A 493 7.27 -24.40 -5.33
CA GLN A 493 5.86 -24.43 -4.98
C GLN A 493 5.48 -23.27 -4.05
N ALA A 494 6.33 -22.94 -3.06
CA ALA A 494 6.12 -21.77 -2.19
C ALA A 494 6.08 -20.45 -2.99
N VAL A 495 6.99 -20.27 -3.96
CA VAL A 495 6.99 -19.12 -4.87
C VAL A 495 5.70 -19.06 -5.69
N ALA A 496 5.29 -20.19 -6.32
CA ALA A 496 4.07 -20.22 -7.11
C ALA A 496 2.82 -19.91 -6.29
N LEU A 497 2.76 -20.37 -5.04
CA LEU A 497 1.66 -20.05 -4.12
C LEU A 497 1.70 -18.60 -3.67
N GLN A 498 2.88 -18.03 -3.40
CA GLN A 498 3.03 -16.62 -3.06
C GLN A 498 2.61 -15.71 -4.22
N ASP A 499 3.00 -16.07 -5.45
CA ASP A 499 2.64 -15.30 -6.66
C ASP A 499 1.12 -15.36 -6.94
N ALA A 500 0.45 -16.44 -6.56
CA ALA A 500 -0.99 -16.58 -6.69
C ALA A 500 -1.79 -15.82 -5.61
N LEU A 501 -1.14 -15.27 -4.58
CA LEU A 501 -1.80 -14.43 -3.59
C LEU A 501 -2.33 -13.15 -4.25
N ARG A 502 -3.50 -12.71 -3.79
CA ARG A 502 -4.04 -11.42 -4.22
C ARG A 502 -3.08 -10.30 -3.81
N TYR A 503 -2.81 -9.42 -4.77
CA TYR A 503 -1.98 -8.25 -4.53
C TYR A 503 -2.50 -7.38 -3.39
N MET A 504 -1.60 -6.96 -2.52
CA MET A 504 -1.75 -5.90 -1.53
C MET A 504 -0.39 -5.41 -1.06
N GLU A 505 -0.31 -4.20 -0.56
CA GLU A 505 0.86 -3.64 0.11
C GLU A 505 0.52 -3.13 1.52
N PRO A 506 1.34 -3.42 2.52
CA PRO A 506 2.33 -4.49 2.52
C PRO A 506 1.68 -5.86 2.29
N PRO A 507 2.41 -6.82 1.72
CA PRO A 507 1.87 -8.15 1.43
C PRO A 507 1.48 -8.91 2.70
N ASP A 508 0.54 -9.85 2.59
CA ASP A 508 0.21 -10.75 3.70
C ASP A 508 1.37 -11.67 4.07
N TRP A 509 2.21 -12.04 3.08
CA TRP A 509 3.45 -12.78 3.27
C TRP A 509 4.64 -11.83 3.06
N LEU A 510 5.31 -11.43 4.14
CA LEU A 510 6.26 -10.31 4.17
C LEU A 510 7.60 -10.57 3.47
N GLN A 511 8.08 -11.82 3.48
CA GLN A 511 9.35 -12.20 2.87
C GLN A 511 9.13 -12.87 1.53
N SER A 512 9.94 -12.52 0.53
CA SER A 512 9.88 -13.19 -0.77
C SER A 512 10.38 -14.63 -0.68
N MET A 513 9.58 -15.58 -1.11
CA MET A 513 10.01 -16.98 -1.22
C MET A 513 11.08 -17.21 -2.29
N ARG A 514 11.29 -16.22 -3.17
CA ARG A 514 12.42 -16.22 -4.12
C ARG A 514 13.78 -16.14 -3.44
N LEU A 515 13.87 -15.51 -2.28
CA LEU A 515 15.10 -15.48 -1.50
C LEU A 515 15.53 -16.91 -1.12
N PHE A 516 14.60 -17.70 -0.63
CA PHE A 516 14.83 -19.10 -0.25
C PHE A 516 15.14 -19.99 -1.46
N LEU A 517 14.41 -19.81 -2.55
CA LEU A 517 14.65 -20.53 -3.80
C LEU A 517 16.04 -20.21 -4.38
N GLY A 518 16.40 -18.92 -4.37
CA GLY A 518 17.73 -18.46 -4.81
C GLY A 518 18.85 -19.05 -3.97
N GLN A 519 18.68 -19.09 -2.64
CA GLN A 519 19.63 -19.71 -1.74
C GLN A 519 19.76 -21.24 -1.97
N ALA A 520 18.65 -21.94 -2.17
CA ALA A 520 18.69 -23.36 -2.46
C ALA A 520 19.45 -23.67 -3.76
N HIS A 521 19.33 -22.83 -4.79
CA HIS A 521 20.12 -22.91 -6.01
C HIS A 521 21.60 -22.62 -5.76
N LEU A 522 21.95 -21.66 -4.89
CA LEU A 522 23.32 -21.40 -4.47
C LEU A 522 23.94 -22.61 -3.80
N ASP A 523 23.24 -23.22 -2.84
CA ASP A 523 23.67 -24.39 -2.09
C ASP A 523 23.86 -25.62 -3.00
N ALA A 524 23.04 -25.72 -4.04
CA ALA A 524 23.14 -26.77 -5.06
C ALA A 524 24.30 -26.52 -6.07
N GLY A 525 24.95 -25.35 -6.05
CA GLY A 525 25.95 -24.93 -7.04
C GLY A 525 25.35 -24.51 -8.39
N GLU A 526 24.06 -24.24 -8.44
CA GLU A 526 23.30 -23.86 -9.63
C GLU A 526 23.26 -22.33 -9.79
N TYR A 527 24.43 -21.68 -9.88
CA TYR A 527 24.59 -20.21 -9.76
C TYR A 527 23.80 -19.41 -10.79
N ASN A 528 23.69 -19.89 -12.05
CA ASN A 528 22.91 -19.21 -13.08
C ASN A 528 21.41 -19.17 -12.73
N GLN A 529 20.89 -20.24 -12.14
CA GLN A 529 19.50 -20.32 -11.69
C GLN A 529 19.27 -19.39 -10.48
N ALA A 530 20.24 -19.35 -9.55
CA ALA A 530 20.20 -18.42 -8.41
C ALA A 530 20.13 -16.96 -8.89
N ILE A 531 20.98 -16.56 -9.84
CA ILE A 531 20.98 -15.23 -10.46
C ILE A 531 19.58 -14.90 -11.01
N ASN A 532 19.02 -15.77 -11.85
CA ASN A 532 17.71 -15.53 -12.46
C ASN A 532 16.61 -15.35 -11.42
N VAL A 533 16.66 -16.09 -10.31
CA VAL A 533 15.67 -16.00 -9.23
C VAL A 533 15.80 -14.67 -8.47
N PHE A 534 17.03 -14.26 -8.12
CA PHE A 534 17.26 -12.99 -7.41
C PHE A 534 16.95 -11.79 -8.31
N GLU A 535 17.31 -11.85 -9.60
CA GLU A 535 16.94 -10.80 -10.56
C GLU A 535 15.42 -10.66 -10.72
N ARG A 536 14.69 -11.79 -10.72
CA ARG A 536 13.23 -11.74 -10.75
C ARG A 536 12.65 -11.10 -9.48
N ASP A 537 13.23 -11.35 -8.31
CA ASP A 537 12.85 -10.68 -7.07
C ASP A 537 13.07 -9.17 -7.18
N LEU A 538 14.22 -8.76 -7.72
CA LEU A 538 14.58 -7.34 -7.90
C LEU A 538 13.74 -6.60 -8.96
N ILE A 539 13.03 -7.30 -9.86
CA ILE A 539 12.00 -6.70 -10.72
C ILE A 539 10.77 -6.33 -9.89
N LEU A 540 10.39 -7.17 -8.93
CA LEU A 540 9.20 -6.98 -8.10
C LEU A 540 9.45 -6.01 -6.95
N LEU A 541 10.62 -6.09 -6.32
CA LEU A 541 11.05 -5.26 -5.19
C LEU A 541 12.47 -4.74 -5.49
N GLN A 542 12.53 -3.63 -6.22
CA GLN A 542 13.82 -3.04 -6.58
C GLN A 542 14.65 -2.72 -5.33
N GLU A 543 15.97 -2.88 -5.43
CA GLU A 543 16.91 -2.62 -4.32
C GLU A 543 16.62 -3.41 -3.03
N ASN A 544 15.90 -4.55 -3.10
CA ASN A 544 15.76 -5.47 -1.98
C ASN A 544 17.16 -5.97 -1.56
N GLY A 545 17.63 -5.54 -0.40
CA GLY A 545 18.99 -5.84 0.05
C GLY A 545 19.25 -7.34 0.23
N TRP A 546 18.23 -8.10 0.63
CA TRP A 546 18.34 -9.56 0.76
C TRP A 546 18.62 -10.22 -0.60
N ALA A 547 17.87 -9.83 -1.65
CA ALA A 547 18.09 -10.34 -3.00
C ALA A 547 19.43 -9.88 -3.60
N LEU A 548 19.83 -8.62 -3.34
CA LEU A 548 21.14 -8.10 -3.77
C LEU A 548 22.30 -8.85 -3.13
N TYR A 549 22.16 -9.27 -1.87
CA TYR A 549 23.16 -10.10 -1.20
C TYR A 549 23.34 -11.45 -1.90
N GLY A 550 22.23 -12.18 -2.09
CA GLY A 550 22.27 -13.48 -2.76
C GLY A 550 22.73 -13.39 -4.23
N LEU A 551 22.33 -12.33 -4.95
CA LEU A 551 22.80 -12.05 -6.31
C LEU A 551 24.31 -11.82 -6.34
N THR A 552 24.84 -11.03 -5.39
CA THR A 552 26.29 -10.77 -5.30
C THR A 552 27.05 -12.07 -5.10
N GLU A 553 26.58 -12.93 -4.19
CA GLU A 553 27.21 -14.23 -3.92
C GLU A 553 27.18 -15.14 -5.16
N ALA A 554 26.04 -15.23 -5.83
CA ALA A 554 25.90 -16.06 -7.05
C ALA A 554 26.85 -15.63 -8.16
N LEU A 555 26.97 -14.32 -8.39
CA LEU A 555 27.86 -13.73 -9.39
C LEU A 555 29.35 -13.97 -9.05
N GLU A 556 29.72 -13.85 -7.78
CA GLU A 556 31.09 -14.16 -7.30
C GLU A 556 31.47 -15.63 -7.55
N GLN A 557 30.55 -16.56 -7.25
CA GLN A 557 30.77 -17.98 -7.46
C GLN A 557 30.93 -18.34 -8.95
N LEU A 558 30.28 -17.60 -9.84
CA LEU A 558 30.44 -17.74 -11.30
C LEU A 558 31.71 -17.07 -11.81
N GLY A 559 32.31 -16.14 -11.07
CA GLY A 559 33.46 -15.35 -11.46
C GLY A 559 33.13 -14.10 -12.28
N GLU A 560 31.85 -13.69 -12.31
CA GLU A 560 31.36 -12.47 -12.98
C GLU A 560 31.64 -11.26 -12.08
N THR A 561 32.93 -10.86 -12.04
CA THR A 561 33.44 -9.91 -11.04
C THR A 561 32.88 -8.50 -11.19
N GLU A 562 32.69 -8.03 -12.42
CA GLU A 562 32.17 -6.66 -12.68
C GLU A 562 30.72 -6.54 -12.23
N GLU A 563 29.89 -7.52 -12.55
CA GLU A 563 28.48 -7.62 -12.18
C GLU A 563 28.32 -7.80 -10.67
N ALA A 564 29.17 -8.62 -10.05
CA ALA A 564 29.19 -8.81 -8.59
C ALA A 564 29.54 -7.49 -7.87
N ASP A 565 30.50 -6.72 -8.38
CA ASP A 565 30.88 -5.42 -7.80
C ASP A 565 29.73 -4.40 -7.93
N LEU A 566 28.98 -4.40 -9.04
CA LEU A 566 27.79 -3.56 -9.21
C LEU A 566 26.68 -3.97 -8.23
N ALA A 567 26.38 -5.24 -8.12
CA ALA A 567 25.37 -5.75 -7.17
C ALA A 567 25.75 -5.40 -5.72
N ARG A 568 27.02 -5.53 -5.36
CA ARG A 568 27.54 -5.15 -4.04
C ARG A 568 27.42 -3.65 -3.78
N GLN A 569 27.67 -2.79 -4.75
CA GLN A 569 27.48 -1.35 -4.60
C GLN A 569 26.02 -0.99 -4.36
N ARG A 570 25.09 -1.62 -5.10
CA ARG A 570 23.65 -1.46 -4.86
C ARG A 570 23.26 -1.92 -3.45
N LEU A 571 23.74 -3.08 -3.01
CA LEU A 571 23.53 -3.59 -1.66
C LEU A 571 23.98 -2.60 -0.59
N LEU A 572 25.21 -2.07 -0.70
CA LEU A 572 25.74 -1.10 0.26
C LEU A 572 24.93 0.20 0.32
N MET A 573 24.33 0.61 -0.79
CA MET A 573 23.43 1.77 -0.82
C MET A 573 22.06 1.44 -0.22
N ALA A 574 21.47 0.31 -0.59
CA ALA A 574 20.17 -0.11 -0.10
C ALA A 574 20.19 -0.36 1.43
N TRP A 575 21.30 -0.93 1.92
CA TRP A 575 21.49 -1.30 3.33
C TRP A 575 22.43 -0.36 4.10
N LYS A 576 22.52 0.90 3.69
CA LYS A 576 23.34 1.91 4.40
C LYS A 576 22.96 2.08 5.88
N ASP A 577 21.72 1.82 6.22
CA ASP A 577 21.16 1.93 7.57
C ASP A 577 20.80 0.56 8.16
N ALA A 578 21.26 -0.54 7.56
CA ALA A 578 21.03 -1.90 8.03
C ALA A 578 21.83 -2.17 9.33
N ASP A 579 21.21 -2.89 10.23
CA ASP A 579 21.84 -3.41 11.46
C ASP A 579 21.94 -4.95 11.45
N VAL A 580 21.40 -5.60 10.40
CA VAL A 580 21.47 -7.06 10.23
C VAL A 580 22.91 -7.48 9.91
N ILE A 581 23.36 -8.56 10.56
CA ILE A 581 24.63 -9.20 10.29
C ILE A 581 24.35 -10.49 9.54
N LEU A 582 24.66 -10.52 8.25
CA LEU A 582 24.56 -11.75 7.47
C LEU A 582 25.73 -12.66 7.84
N THR A 583 25.41 -13.86 8.25
CA THR A 583 26.38 -14.95 8.47
C THR A 583 26.29 -15.91 7.29
N ASP A 584 27.24 -16.87 7.16
CA ASP A 584 27.32 -17.86 6.07
C ASP A 584 26.02 -18.68 5.81
N ARG A 585 25.05 -18.59 6.71
CA ARG A 585 23.66 -19.04 6.49
C ARG A 585 22.80 -17.80 6.53
N ALA A 586 22.43 -17.32 5.35
CA ALA A 586 21.48 -16.21 5.25
C ALA A 586 20.15 -16.62 5.93
N HIS A 587 19.76 -15.86 6.91
CA HIS A 587 18.47 -16.01 7.56
C HIS A 587 17.41 -15.31 6.71
N PHE A 588 17.00 -15.96 5.62
CA PHE A 588 15.88 -15.47 4.81
C PHE A 588 14.55 -15.80 5.46
#